data_6969e8636dc84bfa95e0b1b448ac5262
#
_entry.id   6969e8636dc84bfa95e0b1b448ac5262
#
_cell.length_a   1.000
_cell.length_b   1.000
_cell.length_c   1.000
_cell.angle_alpha   90.00
_cell.angle_beta   90.00
_cell.angle_gamma   90.00
#
_symmetry.space_group_name_H-M   'P 1'
#
loop_
_entity.id
_entity.type
_entity.pdbx_description
1 polymer ?
#
loop_
_entity_poly.entity_id
_entity_poly.type
_entity_poly.pdbx_seq_one_letter_code
_entity_poly.pdbx_strand_id
1 'polypeptide(L)' 'EYIQQTLSENDGNVSATARALGMHRRTLQRKLQKKPVTN' A
#
# COMPACT_ATOMS: atom_id res chain seq x y z
N GLU A 1 0.17 8.08 7.16
CA GLU A 1 1.00 7.43 6.42
C GLU A 1 0.80 7.76 5.05
N TYR A 2 1.83 7.97 4.39
CA TYR A 2 1.73 8.43 3.11
C TYR A 2 1.36 7.37 2.11
N ILE A 3 1.31 6.13 2.52
CA ILE A 3 0.89 5.09 1.64
C ILE A 3 -0.58 5.28 1.27
N GLN A 4 -1.42 5.65 2.22
CA GLN A 4 -2.82 5.87 1.96
C GLN A 4 -3.02 7.00 0.98
N GLN A 5 -2.24 8.03 1.15
CA GLN A 5 -2.35 9.18 0.28
C GLN A 5 -1.95 8.81 -1.14
N THR A 6 -0.85 8.07 -1.29
CA THR A 6 -0.40 7.67 -2.61
C THR A 6 -1.40 6.73 -3.25
N LEU A 7 -1.99 5.85 -2.46
CA LEU A 7 -2.98 4.93 -2.98
C LEU A 7 -4.18 5.70 -3.51
N SER A 8 -4.59 6.71 -2.79
CA SER A 8 -5.71 7.52 -3.21
C SER A 8 -5.38 8.26 -4.51
N GLU A 9 -4.17 8.73 -4.64
CA GLU A 9 -3.75 9.43 -5.82
C GLU A 9 -3.69 8.52 -7.04
N ASN A 10 -3.62 7.21 -6.80
CA ASN A 10 -3.59 6.26 -7.88
C ASN A 10 -4.91 5.50 -8.00
N ASP A 11 -5.97 6.13 -7.54
CA ASP A 11 -7.30 5.56 -7.67
C ASP A 11 -7.45 4.20 -7.02
N GLY A 12 -6.73 3.97 -5.98
CA GLY A 12 -6.80 2.70 -5.27
C GLY A 12 -6.05 1.58 -5.97
N ASN A 13 -5.25 1.89 -6.96
CA ASN A 13 -4.54 0.87 -7.69
C ASN A 13 -3.28 0.50 -6.94
N VAL A 14 -3.26 -0.68 -6.36
CA VAL A 14 -2.14 -1.13 -5.55
C VAL A 14 -0.86 -1.26 -6.35
N SER A 15 -0.96 -1.78 -7.56
CA SER A 15 0.22 -1.92 -8.40
C SER A 15 0.86 -0.59 -8.71
N ALA A 16 0.06 0.37 -9.13
CA ALA A 16 0.58 1.69 -9.46
C ALA A 16 1.14 2.36 -8.22
N THR A 17 0.47 2.17 -7.10
CA THR A 17 0.92 2.77 -5.85
C THR A 17 2.27 2.19 -5.45
N ALA A 18 2.42 0.89 -5.57
CA ALA A 18 3.68 0.26 -5.20
C ALA A 18 4.81 0.78 -6.06
N ARG A 19 4.56 0.97 -7.35
CA ARG A 19 5.57 1.49 -8.23
C ARG A 19 5.93 2.93 -7.85
N ALA A 20 4.94 3.70 -7.53
CA ALA A 20 5.17 5.08 -7.14
C ALA A 20 6.00 5.16 -5.87
N LEU A 21 5.81 4.20 -4.98
CA LEU A 21 6.55 4.19 -3.73
C LEU A 21 7.87 3.46 -3.83
N GLY A 22 8.12 2.83 -4.97
CA GLY A 22 9.37 2.13 -5.17
C GLY A 22 9.47 0.84 -4.39
N MET A 23 8.35 0.15 -4.20
CA MET A 23 8.37 -1.10 -3.47
C MET A 23 7.61 -2.15 -4.24
N HIS A 24 7.78 -3.39 -3.84
CA HIS A 24 7.07 -4.49 -4.45
C HIS A 24 5.62 -4.42 -4.10
N ARG A 25 4.79 -4.79 -5.02
CA ARG A 25 3.36 -4.79 -4.79
C ARG A 25 3.02 -5.65 -3.58
N ARG A 26 3.68 -6.79 -3.45
CA ARG A 26 3.42 -7.67 -2.33
C ARG A 26 3.72 -6.98 -1.00
N THR A 27 4.81 -6.25 -0.96
CA THR A 27 5.17 -5.54 0.25
C THR A 27 4.11 -4.51 0.59
N LEU A 28 3.64 -3.79 -0.41
CA LEU A 28 2.62 -2.79 -0.19
C LEU A 28 1.34 -3.45 0.29
N GLN A 29 0.97 -4.56 -0.32
CA GLN A 29 -0.24 -5.25 0.05
C GLN A 29 -0.20 -5.71 1.50
N ARG A 30 0.95 -6.18 1.94
CA ARG A 30 1.09 -6.59 3.32
C ARG A 30 0.89 -5.41 4.26
N LYS A 31 1.40 -4.26 3.88
CA LYS A 31 1.22 -3.09 4.71
C LYS A 31 -0.21 -2.64 4.75
N LEU A 32 -0.91 -2.77 3.65
CA LEU A 32 -2.31 -2.37 3.61
C LEU A 32 -3.19 -3.33 4.38
N GLN A 33 -2.79 -4.59 4.42
CA GLN A 33 -3.55 -5.55 5.15
C GLN A 33 -3.10 -5.71 6.56
N LYS A 34 -2.15 -4.88 7.05
CA LYS A 34 -1.67 -5.05 8.33
C LYS A 34 -2.79 -4.92 9.29
N LYS A 35 -3.13 -5.87 10.04
CA LYS A 35 -4.13 -5.79 10.99
C LYS A 35 -3.55 -5.74 12.32
N PRO A 36 -4.15 -5.20 13.21
CA PRO A 36 -3.68 -5.15 14.56
C PRO A 36 -3.70 -6.49 15.09
N VAL A 37 -2.81 -7.01 15.36
CA VAL A 37 -2.73 -8.26 15.75
C VAL A 37 -3.16 -8.60 16.83
N THR A 38 -3.56 -9.23 17.14
CA THR A 38 -3.96 -9.59 18.09
C THR A 38 -3.71 -10.69 18.41
N ASN A 39 -3.54 -11.27 18.58
CA ASN A 39 -3.35 -12.45 18.84
C ASN A 39 -2.92 -12.67 19.52
#